data_9f927a310fe341fabba132ffc2653fda
#
_entry.id   9f927a310fe341fabba132ffc2653fda
#
_cell.length_a   1.000
_cell.length_b   1.000
_cell.length_c   1.000
_cell.angle_alpha   90.00
_cell.angle_beta   90.00
_cell.angle_gamma   90.00
#
_symmetry.space_group_name_H-M   'P 1'
#
loop_
_entity.id
_entity.type
_entity.pdbx_description
1 polymer ?
#
loop_
_entity_poly.entity_id
_entity_poly.type
_entity_poly.pdbx_seq_one_letter_code
_entity_poly.pdbx_strand_id
1 'polypeptide(L)'
;MDTRRLILVFVFSFSLVMLWEAWQKHNNPQAPLATAPAATATAPVPETSAPAPVSAASVPEGNATAGSTKTEIVKVKTDLFVADVSTLGGTIVGLELNNYKASEDKSRNFSLFDAKHQYAAQSGLIGEGLPNHKTVFAAAPGSRELAARANSVELRLEAPAVDGVKVTKIYTFNRGSYLINVATEIDNGSQKEIAAHAYYQLQRDTTAPAGESRMVSTYTGPAAYTEQGKYQKINFKDIEKGSAKFVEKSDNGWMAMVQHYFVSAWIPQEKQAREFFVRKVESGANPAVTAGVIVPVATVAPGAKASNVVSLYAGPQIQSMLEQLAKPAAEGGIGAQGLPLVVDYGWLTIVAAPIFWCLDFIHKLVGNWGWAIVLLTVAIKAIFFPLSAASYKSMAKMKAIAPRMTALRERCGDDKQKLNMEMMNLYKTEKINPLGGCLPIAVQIPVFIALYWALLGAVEMRDAPWILWIHDLSSQDPYYVLPVIMIATMLIQTKLNPTPPDPIQ
;
A
#
# COMPACT_ATOMS: atom_id res chain seq x y z
N MET A 1 -19.20 -32.00 -19.67
CA MET A 1 -19.11 -30.67 -20.33
C MET A 1 -17.87 -30.69 -21.20
N ASP A 2 -17.98 -30.35 -22.48
CA ASP A 2 -16.80 -30.22 -23.33
C ASP A 2 -15.81 -29.26 -22.70
N THR A 3 -14.54 -29.62 -22.64
CA THR A 3 -13.43 -28.76 -22.16
C THR A 3 -13.51 -27.41 -22.87
N ARG A 4 -13.98 -27.38 -24.12
CA ARG A 4 -14.26 -26.14 -24.86
C ARG A 4 -15.34 -25.27 -24.22
N ARG A 5 -16.40 -25.90 -23.62
CA ARG A 5 -17.48 -25.14 -22.95
C ARG A 5 -17.03 -24.60 -21.59
N LEU A 6 -16.20 -25.34 -20.87
CA LEU A 6 -15.62 -24.87 -19.62
C LEU A 6 -14.68 -23.69 -19.87
N ILE A 7 -13.84 -23.78 -20.89
CA ILE A 7 -12.98 -22.69 -21.34
C ILE A 7 -13.83 -21.48 -21.79
N LEU A 8 -14.93 -21.72 -22.54
CA LEU A 8 -15.85 -20.67 -22.97
C LEU A 8 -16.56 -19.99 -21.79
N VAL A 9 -16.99 -20.75 -20.77
CA VAL A 9 -17.58 -20.19 -19.55
C VAL A 9 -16.55 -19.41 -18.77
N PHE A 10 -15.31 -19.90 -18.67
CA PHE A 10 -14.21 -19.17 -18.02
C PHE A 10 -13.86 -17.89 -18.78
N VAL A 11 -13.71 -17.98 -20.10
CA VAL A 11 -13.46 -16.82 -20.98
C VAL A 11 -14.64 -15.85 -20.93
N PHE A 12 -15.87 -16.32 -20.93
CA PHE A 12 -17.06 -15.49 -20.83
C PHE A 12 -17.14 -14.78 -19.46
N SER A 13 -16.91 -15.50 -18.37
CA SER A 13 -16.88 -14.90 -17.02
C SER A 13 -15.74 -13.88 -16.87
N PHE A 14 -14.56 -14.20 -17.39
CA PHE A 14 -13.42 -13.28 -17.43
C PHE A 14 -13.72 -12.06 -18.32
N SER A 15 -14.34 -12.27 -19.49
CA SER A 15 -14.76 -11.18 -20.38
C SER A 15 -15.84 -10.29 -19.74
N LEU A 16 -16.76 -10.86 -18.96
CA LEU A 16 -17.76 -10.12 -18.19
C LEU A 16 -17.12 -9.22 -17.12
N VAL A 17 -16.10 -9.73 -16.42
CA VAL A 17 -15.33 -8.97 -15.45
C VAL A 17 -14.54 -7.85 -16.14
N MET A 18 -13.90 -8.13 -17.27
CA MET A 18 -13.18 -7.15 -18.08
C MET A 18 -14.11 -6.07 -18.66
N LEU A 19 -15.31 -6.48 -19.12
CA LEU A 19 -16.34 -5.56 -19.61
C LEU A 19 -16.90 -4.69 -18.47
N TRP A 20 -17.07 -5.26 -17.27
CA TRP A 20 -17.45 -4.51 -16.07
C TRP A 20 -16.39 -3.48 -15.68
N GLU A 21 -15.11 -3.87 -15.72
CA GLU A 21 -14.00 -2.96 -15.45
C GLU A 21 -13.90 -1.86 -16.53
N ALA A 22 -14.06 -2.22 -17.80
CA ALA A 22 -14.11 -1.26 -18.90
C ALA A 22 -15.33 -0.33 -18.80
N TRP A 23 -16.49 -0.84 -18.36
CA TRP A 23 -17.70 -0.07 -18.13
C TRP A 23 -17.55 0.89 -16.95
N GLN A 24 -16.91 0.46 -15.84
CA GLN A 24 -16.58 1.36 -14.73
C GLN A 24 -15.60 2.46 -15.16
N LYS A 25 -14.60 2.13 -15.98
CA LYS A 25 -13.67 3.13 -16.54
C LYS A 25 -14.36 4.08 -17.51
N HIS A 26 -15.39 3.62 -18.20
CA HIS A 26 -16.16 4.44 -19.14
C HIS A 26 -17.20 5.31 -18.42
N ASN A 27 -17.87 4.80 -17.40
CA ASN A 27 -18.91 5.53 -16.65
C ASN A 27 -18.35 6.39 -15.50
N ASN A 28 -17.08 6.24 -15.12
CA ASN A 28 -16.29 7.19 -14.38
C ASN A 28 -15.21 7.77 -15.31
N PRO A 29 -15.58 8.58 -16.31
CA PRO A 29 -14.58 9.32 -17.07
C PRO A 29 -13.86 10.22 -16.07
N GLN A 30 -12.54 10.04 -15.93
CA GLN A 30 -11.71 11.07 -15.33
C GLN A 30 -12.06 12.36 -16.05
N ALA A 31 -12.62 13.33 -15.32
CA ALA A 31 -12.98 14.61 -15.88
C ALA A 31 -11.80 15.18 -16.68
N PRO A 32 -11.99 15.62 -17.94
CA PRO A 32 -10.92 16.28 -18.66
C PRO A 32 -10.50 17.47 -17.82
N LEU A 33 -9.19 17.66 -17.66
CA LEU A 33 -8.59 18.84 -17.05
C LEU A 33 -9.25 20.07 -17.69
N ALA A 34 -10.14 20.72 -16.94
CA ALA A 34 -10.77 21.95 -17.39
C ALA A 34 -9.67 23.00 -17.51
N THR A 35 -9.39 23.42 -18.74
CA THR A 35 -8.69 24.67 -19.02
C THR A 35 -9.45 25.78 -18.33
N ALA A 36 -8.83 26.43 -17.33
CA ALA A 36 -9.41 27.52 -16.58
C ALA A 36 -9.83 28.64 -17.54
N PRO A 37 -11.06 29.17 -17.43
CA PRO A 37 -11.46 30.38 -18.16
C PRO A 37 -10.63 31.56 -17.63
N ALA A 38 -10.19 32.41 -18.56
CA ALA A 38 -9.51 33.66 -18.25
C ALA A 38 -10.31 34.51 -17.26
N ALA A 39 -9.72 34.83 -16.12
CA ALA A 39 -10.34 35.61 -15.06
C ALA A 39 -10.51 37.07 -15.53
N THR A 40 -11.75 37.55 -15.47
CA THR A 40 -12.11 38.95 -15.58
C THR A 40 -11.65 39.66 -14.30
N ALA A 41 -10.94 40.76 -14.47
CA ALA A 41 -10.37 41.57 -13.41
C ALA A 41 -11.44 42.16 -12.49
N THR A 42 -11.39 41.85 -11.18
CA THR A 42 -12.06 42.59 -10.11
C THR A 42 -11.01 43.15 -9.18
N ALA A 43 -11.23 44.38 -8.69
CA ALA A 43 -10.30 45.23 -7.97
C ALA A 43 -9.69 44.67 -6.68
N PRO A 44 -8.56 45.17 -6.18
CA PRO A 44 -7.70 44.52 -5.20
C PRO A 44 -8.18 44.70 -3.76
N VAL A 45 -8.27 43.55 -3.07
CA VAL A 45 -8.22 43.48 -1.60
C VAL A 45 -6.75 43.19 -1.26
N PRO A 46 -6.15 43.73 -0.19
CA PRO A 46 -4.74 43.50 0.11
C PRO A 46 -4.52 42.05 0.54
N GLU A 47 -3.99 41.23 -0.38
CA GLU A 47 -3.54 39.87 -0.11
C GLU A 47 -2.17 39.89 0.55
N THR A 48 -2.04 39.13 1.64
CA THR A 48 -0.76 38.69 2.18
C THR A 48 -0.07 37.88 1.07
N SER A 49 1.05 38.39 0.56
CA SER A 49 1.73 37.84 -0.62
C SER A 49 2.17 36.40 -0.38
N ALA A 50 1.42 35.44 -0.93
CA ALA A 50 1.92 34.08 -1.07
C ALA A 50 3.07 34.07 -2.11
N PRO A 51 4.15 33.29 -1.87
CA PRO A 51 5.24 33.17 -2.85
C PRO A 51 4.70 32.69 -4.22
N ALA A 52 5.31 33.20 -5.29
CA ALA A 52 4.95 32.77 -6.65
C ALA A 52 5.07 31.24 -6.80
N PRO A 53 4.17 30.59 -7.56
CA PRO A 53 4.20 29.14 -7.75
C PRO A 53 5.53 28.70 -8.36
N VAL A 54 6.22 27.73 -7.72
CA VAL A 54 7.45 27.11 -8.22
C VAL A 54 7.13 25.73 -8.77
N SER A 55 7.83 25.35 -9.83
CA SER A 55 7.68 24.05 -10.50
C SER A 55 8.60 22.99 -9.88
N ALA A 56 8.24 21.72 -10.06
CA ALA A 56 9.08 20.57 -9.74
C ALA A 56 10.51 20.68 -10.32
N ALA A 57 10.68 21.35 -11.48
CA ALA A 57 11.98 21.64 -12.08
C ALA A 57 12.92 22.48 -11.18
N SER A 58 12.39 23.21 -10.20
CA SER A 58 13.18 23.99 -9.25
C SER A 58 13.78 23.17 -8.12
N VAL A 59 13.36 21.91 -7.93
CA VAL A 59 13.94 21.00 -6.93
C VAL A 59 15.29 20.50 -7.45
N PRO A 60 16.40 20.62 -6.68
CA PRO A 60 17.72 20.17 -7.11
C PRO A 60 17.73 18.69 -7.49
N GLU A 61 18.29 18.33 -8.66
CA GLU A 61 18.34 16.96 -9.14
C GLU A 61 19.57 16.19 -8.64
N GLY A 62 19.41 14.86 -8.48
CA GLY A 62 20.49 13.93 -8.18
C GLY A 62 21.01 14.02 -6.74
N ASN A 63 21.81 13.03 -6.36
CA ASN A 63 22.51 13.03 -5.08
C ASN A 63 23.68 14.04 -5.10
N ALA A 64 24.02 14.60 -3.94
CA ALA A 64 25.22 15.41 -3.85
C ALA A 64 26.45 14.55 -4.18
N THR A 65 27.29 15.01 -5.10
CA THR A 65 28.63 14.48 -5.24
C THR A 65 29.39 14.82 -3.95
N ALA A 66 29.94 13.81 -3.28
CA ALA A 66 30.76 13.97 -2.09
C ALA A 66 31.98 14.84 -2.42
N GLY A 67 31.80 16.14 -2.40
CA GLY A 67 32.92 17.11 -2.30
C GLY A 67 33.49 17.02 -0.89
N SER A 68 34.76 17.21 -0.72
CA SER A 68 35.66 17.02 0.41
C SER A 68 35.19 17.42 1.84
N THR A 69 33.94 17.65 2.11
CA THR A 69 33.38 17.91 3.44
C THR A 69 32.99 16.57 4.08
N LYS A 70 33.52 16.31 5.28
CA LYS A 70 33.18 15.10 6.06
C LYS A 70 31.68 15.05 6.30
N THR A 71 31.01 14.11 5.64
CA THR A 71 29.64 13.71 5.95
C THR A 71 29.64 12.72 7.10
N GLU A 72 28.77 12.92 8.07
CA GLU A 72 28.58 12.05 9.22
C GLU A 72 27.21 11.42 9.18
N ILE A 73 27.08 10.17 9.65
CA ILE A 73 25.81 9.50 9.88
C ILE A 73 25.48 9.57 11.37
N VAL A 74 24.40 10.24 11.69
CA VAL A 74 23.87 10.35 13.05
C VAL A 74 22.81 9.27 13.25
N LYS A 75 23.10 8.32 14.14
CA LYS A 75 22.13 7.27 14.51
C LYS A 75 21.19 7.77 15.61
N VAL A 76 19.89 7.63 15.37
CA VAL A 76 18.86 7.90 16.38
C VAL A 76 18.11 6.61 16.67
N LYS A 77 18.08 6.19 17.94
CA LYS A 77 17.44 4.96 18.40
C LYS A 77 16.12 5.26 19.11
N THR A 78 15.06 4.62 18.66
CA THR A 78 13.76 4.63 19.31
C THR A 78 13.37 3.22 19.77
N ASP A 79 12.19 3.10 20.36
CA ASP A 79 11.61 1.81 20.71
C ASP A 79 11.19 0.97 19.51
N LEU A 80 10.79 1.62 18.39
CA LEU A 80 10.28 0.93 17.19
C LEU A 80 11.31 0.79 16.06
N PHE A 81 12.29 1.69 15.98
CA PHE A 81 13.28 1.66 14.89
C PHE A 81 14.58 2.37 15.25
N VAL A 82 15.58 2.14 14.41
CA VAL A 82 16.84 2.92 14.39
C VAL A 82 16.90 3.67 13.07
N ALA A 83 17.04 5.00 13.14
CA ALA A 83 17.19 5.86 11.98
C ALA A 83 18.63 6.33 11.80
N ASP A 84 19.16 6.24 10.57
CA ASP A 84 20.44 6.76 10.16
C ASP A 84 20.20 8.05 9.37
N VAL A 85 20.56 9.19 9.97
CA VAL A 85 20.39 10.51 9.37
C VAL A 85 21.76 11.03 8.94
N SER A 86 21.92 11.24 7.64
CA SER A 86 23.13 11.83 7.07
C SER A 86 23.15 13.34 7.30
N THR A 87 24.30 13.88 7.72
CA THR A 87 24.48 15.34 7.77
C THR A 87 24.46 15.97 6.37
N LEU A 88 24.66 15.18 5.30
CA LEU A 88 24.41 15.64 3.94
C LEU A 88 22.91 15.75 3.67
N GLY A 89 22.43 16.96 3.57
CA GLY A 89 21.02 17.27 3.36
C GLY A 89 20.10 17.04 4.56
N GLY A 90 20.61 16.50 5.68
CA GLY A 90 19.76 15.98 6.72
C GLY A 90 18.91 14.80 6.21
N THR A 91 19.42 14.01 5.28
CA THR A 91 18.68 12.92 4.63
C THR A 91 18.59 11.70 5.53
N ILE A 92 17.41 11.10 5.68
CA ILE A 92 17.26 9.79 6.32
C ILE A 92 17.67 8.73 5.29
N VAL A 93 18.86 8.14 5.48
CA VAL A 93 19.47 7.17 4.54
C VAL A 93 19.35 5.73 4.99
N GLY A 94 18.98 5.51 6.26
CA GLY A 94 18.74 4.18 6.84
C GLY A 94 17.59 4.26 7.83
N LEU A 95 16.74 3.23 7.84
CA LEU A 95 15.69 3.04 8.85
C LEU A 95 15.45 1.56 9.05
N GLU A 96 15.93 1.05 10.19
CA GLU A 96 15.82 -0.35 10.56
C GLU A 96 14.70 -0.55 11.58
N LEU A 97 13.74 -1.43 11.29
CA LEU A 97 12.56 -1.67 12.11
C LEU A 97 12.84 -2.76 13.15
N ASN A 98 12.70 -2.44 14.45
CA ASN A 98 13.04 -3.35 15.56
C ASN A 98 12.13 -4.60 15.61
N ASN A 99 10.86 -4.47 15.22
CA ASN A 99 9.84 -5.51 15.36
C ASN A 99 9.66 -6.39 14.10
N TYR A 100 10.43 -6.14 13.04
CA TYR A 100 10.29 -6.87 11.78
C TYR A 100 11.63 -7.42 11.33
N LYS A 101 11.65 -8.69 10.95
CA LYS A 101 12.87 -9.36 10.50
C LYS A 101 13.03 -9.29 8.99
N ALA A 102 14.27 -9.28 8.51
CA ALA A 102 14.55 -9.37 7.08
C ALA A 102 14.08 -10.72 6.53
N SER A 103 13.49 -10.73 5.31
CA SER A 103 12.97 -11.96 4.70
C SER A 103 14.06 -12.96 4.34
N GLU A 104 15.25 -12.47 3.96
CA GLU A 104 16.38 -13.28 3.54
C GLU A 104 17.20 -13.82 4.73
N ASP A 105 17.23 -13.06 5.84
CA ASP A 105 18.01 -13.39 7.02
C ASP A 105 17.27 -12.96 8.29
N LYS A 106 16.61 -13.89 8.95
CA LYS A 106 15.83 -13.65 10.17
C LYS A 106 16.68 -13.24 11.40
N SER A 107 18.01 -13.31 11.31
CA SER A 107 18.89 -12.79 12.36
C SER A 107 19.00 -11.26 12.33
N ARG A 108 18.67 -10.63 11.20
CA ARG A 108 18.73 -9.18 10.98
C ARG A 108 17.34 -8.58 11.00
N ASN A 109 17.24 -7.33 11.43
CA ASN A 109 16.02 -6.57 11.32
C ASN A 109 15.80 -6.08 9.88
N PHE A 110 14.55 -5.80 9.53
CA PHE A 110 14.19 -5.26 8.22
C PHE A 110 14.58 -3.80 8.10
N SER A 111 15.33 -3.47 7.06
CA SER A 111 15.68 -2.09 6.69
C SER A 111 14.69 -1.56 5.68
N LEU A 112 13.92 -0.53 6.06
CA LEU A 112 12.99 0.15 5.15
C LEU A 112 13.73 1.10 4.22
N PHE A 113 14.58 1.99 4.77
CA PHE A 113 15.51 2.79 3.98
C PHE A 113 16.88 2.11 3.97
N ASP A 114 17.48 2.00 2.81
CA ASP A 114 18.80 1.40 2.65
C ASP A 114 19.54 1.91 1.39
N ALA A 115 20.85 1.76 1.41
CA ALA A 115 21.71 2.13 0.29
C ALA A 115 21.60 1.16 -0.90
N LYS A 116 21.23 -0.12 -0.66
CA LYS A 116 21.10 -1.16 -1.70
C LYS A 116 20.04 -0.78 -2.72
N HIS A 117 18.90 -0.26 -2.24
CA HIS A 117 17.81 0.21 -3.07
C HIS A 117 17.83 1.72 -3.33
N GLN A 118 18.93 2.42 -2.96
CA GLN A 118 19.03 3.88 -3.01
C GLN A 118 17.82 4.56 -2.34
N TYR A 119 17.24 3.89 -1.32
CA TYR A 119 16.00 4.31 -0.72
C TYR A 119 16.28 5.25 0.45
N ALA A 120 15.84 6.51 0.29
CA ALA A 120 16.07 7.58 1.24
C ALA A 120 14.93 8.60 1.25
N ALA A 121 14.75 9.26 2.41
CA ALA A 121 13.84 10.37 2.56
C ALA A 121 14.64 11.69 2.64
N GLN A 122 14.38 12.57 1.68
CA GLN A 122 15.08 13.81 1.46
C GLN A 122 14.13 15.00 1.63
N SER A 123 14.67 16.13 2.08
CA SER A 123 13.93 17.39 2.14
C SER A 123 14.89 18.57 1.97
N GLY A 124 14.34 19.73 1.62
CA GLY A 124 15.12 20.93 1.46
C GLY A 124 14.26 22.15 1.16
N LEU A 125 14.91 23.29 1.02
CA LEU A 125 14.28 24.53 0.61
C LEU A 125 14.62 24.84 -0.86
N ILE A 126 13.68 25.47 -1.54
CA ILE A 126 13.83 26.06 -2.87
C ILE A 126 13.89 27.57 -2.68
N GLY A 127 14.98 28.18 -3.10
CA GLY A 127 15.25 29.60 -3.00
C GLY A 127 16.74 29.87 -3.11
N GLU A 128 17.12 31.07 -3.51
CA GLU A 128 18.53 31.46 -3.67
C GLU A 128 19.26 31.44 -2.33
N GLY A 129 20.40 30.76 -2.26
CA GLY A 129 21.21 30.64 -1.04
C GLY A 129 20.61 29.77 0.07
N LEU A 130 19.42 29.16 -0.13
CA LEU A 130 18.78 28.30 0.86
C LEU A 130 19.32 26.87 0.84
N PRO A 131 19.43 26.20 2.00
CA PRO A 131 19.95 24.86 2.10
C PRO A 131 18.96 23.82 1.52
N ASN A 132 19.51 22.81 0.85
CA ASN A 132 18.76 21.72 0.25
C ASN A 132 19.38 20.36 0.63
N HIS A 133 18.93 19.26 0.00
CA HIS A 133 19.43 17.92 0.30
C HIS A 133 20.91 17.66 -0.12
N LYS A 134 21.56 18.63 -0.75
CA LYS A 134 23.01 18.60 -1.08
C LYS A 134 23.86 19.45 -0.13
N THR A 135 23.24 20.19 0.76
CA THR A 135 23.93 21.03 1.75
C THR A 135 24.40 20.16 2.92
N VAL A 136 25.63 20.40 3.42
CA VAL A 136 26.11 19.71 4.62
C VAL A 136 25.66 20.48 5.84
N PHE A 137 24.99 19.83 6.76
CA PHE A 137 24.50 20.31 8.03
C PHE A 137 25.46 19.91 9.17
N ALA A 138 25.49 20.66 10.23
CA ALA A 138 26.13 20.29 11.48
C ALA A 138 25.11 19.72 12.46
N ALA A 139 25.43 18.59 13.08
CA ALA A 139 24.55 18.02 14.10
C ALA A 139 24.77 18.74 15.45
N ALA A 140 23.72 19.33 15.98
CA ALA A 140 23.76 19.92 17.31
C ALA A 140 23.94 18.84 18.40
N PRO A 141 24.64 19.12 19.52
CA PRO A 141 24.77 18.18 20.62
C PRO A 141 23.40 17.84 21.22
N GLY A 142 23.22 16.59 21.68
CA GLY A 142 21.96 16.11 22.28
C GLY A 142 21.88 14.61 22.37
N SER A 143 20.84 14.12 23.03
CA SER A 143 20.56 12.66 23.09
C SER A 143 20.24 12.12 21.71
N ARG A 144 20.73 10.93 21.41
CA ARG A 144 20.48 10.18 20.18
C ARG A 144 19.70 8.90 20.44
N GLU A 145 19.28 8.70 21.67
CA GLU A 145 18.52 7.54 22.09
C GLU A 145 17.31 7.98 22.93
N LEU A 146 16.14 7.39 22.64
CA LEU A 146 14.91 7.66 23.37
C LEU A 146 15.03 7.06 24.78
N ALA A 147 15.23 7.90 25.75
CA ALA A 147 15.36 7.48 27.15
C ALA A 147 14.08 6.78 27.63
N ALA A 148 14.21 5.82 28.56
CA ALA A 148 13.10 4.94 29.00
C ALA A 148 11.83 5.68 29.45
N ARG A 149 11.97 6.89 30.01
CA ARG A 149 10.84 7.72 30.49
C ARG A 149 10.51 8.90 29.57
N ALA A 150 11.27 9.13 28.51
CA ALA A 150 11.01 10.22 27.57
C ALA A 150 9.92 9.82 26.57
N ASN A 151 9.07 10.76 26.18
CA ASN A 151 8.05 10.56 25.16
C ASN A 151 8.59 10.82 23.74
N SER A 152 9.68 11.55 23.62
CA SER A 152 10.30 11.86 22.33
C SER A 152 11.81 12.07 22.46
N VAL A 153 12.51 11.99 21.32
CA VAL A 153 13.90 12.40 21.14
C VAL A 153 14.00 13.29 19.91
N GLU A 154 14.82 14.35 20.00
CA GLU A 154 15.02 15.30 18.91
C GLU A 154 16.44 15.23 18.37
N LEU A 155 16.56 15.35 17.04
CA LEU A 155 17.80 15.60 16.33
C LEU A 155 17.72 16.96 15.65
N ARG A 156 18.61 17.87 16.01
CA ARG A 156 18.74 19.19 15.40
C ARG A 156 19.96 19.24 14.48
N LEU A 157 19.74 19.69 13.25
CA LEU A 157 20.75 19.83 12.21
C LEU A 157 20.75 21.28 11.74
N GLU A 158 21.89 21.94 11.85
CA GLU A 158 22.06 23.36 11.51
C GLU A 158 22.79 23.52 10.17
N ALA A 159 22.20 24.23 9.22
CA ALA A 159 22.86 24.58 7.98
C ALA A 159 23.88 25.70 8.20
N PRO A 160 24.94 25.78 7.37
CA PRO A 160 25.79 26.96 7.33
C PRO A 160 24.96 28.23 7.09
N ALA A 161 25.18 29.27 7.90
CA ALA A 161 24.49 30.55 7.70
C ALA A 161 24.96 31.19 6.39
N VAL A 162 24.02 31.64 5.57
CA VAL A 162 24.31 32.38 4.31
C VAL A 162 23.60 33.72 4.38
N ASP A 163 24.30 34.79 4.16
CA ASP A 163 23.78 36.19 4.16
C ASP A 163 22.92 36.55 5.38
N GLY A 164 23.28 36.02 6.56
CA GLY A 164 22.55 36.24 7.81
C GLY A 164 21.32 35.34 8.01
N VAL A 165 21.01 34.46 7.05
CA VAL A 165 19.92 33.50 7.17
C VAL A 165 20.41 32.20 7.81
N LYS A 166 19.76 31.77 8.88
CA LYS A 166 20.02 30.49 9.54
C LYS A 166 18.84 29.54 9.30
N VAL A 167 19.16 28.31 8.92
CA VAL A 167 18.17 27.28 8.74
C VAL A 167 18.50 26.06 9.60
N THR A 168 17.51 25.59 10.38
CA THR A 168 17.66 24.43 11.25
C THR A 168 16.60 23.40 10.89
N LYS A 169 17.02 22.17 10.66
CA LYS A 169 16.11 21.01 10.54
C LYS A 169 16.01 20.29 11.88
N ILE A 170 14.80 20.00 12.31
CA ILE A 170 14.52 19.34 13.57
C ILE A 170 13.70 18.09 13.28
N TYR A 171 14.25 16.94 13.61
CA TYR A 171 13.57 15.65 13.55
C TYR A 171 13.10 15.27 14.94
N THR A 172 11.79 15.10 15.11
CA THR A 172 11.18 14.66 16.37
C THR A 172 10.66 13.25 16.20
N PHE A 173 11.19 12.34 16.99
CA PHE A 173 10.84 10.93 17.03
C PHE A 173 10.06 10.65 18.32
N ASN A 174 8.81 10.19 18.20
CA ASN A 174 7.94 9.94 19.33
C ASN A 174 7.90 8.45 19.69
N ARG A 175 7.75 8.16 20.98
CA ARG A 175 7.59 6.79 21.48
C ARG A 175 6.34 6.12 20.90
N GLY A 176 6.49 4.85 20.51
CA GLY A 176 5.37 4.06 19.99
C GLY A 176 4.84 4.50 18.63
N SER A 177 5.60 5.33 17.89
CA SER A 177 5.15 5.92 16.62
C SER A 177 6.17 5.74 15.50
N TYR A 178 5.70 5.34 14.31
CA TYR A 178 6.47 5.36 13.07
C TYR A 178 6.40 6.72 12.35
N LEU A 179 5.76 7.72 12.98
CA LEU A 179 5.67 9.08 12.46
C LEU A 179 6.85 9.90 12.93
N ILE A 180 7.56 10.50 12.01
CA ILE A 180 8.72 11.38 12.24
C ILE A 180 8.29 12.78 11.84
N ASN A 181 8.26 13.73 12.79
CA ASN A 181 7.98 15.12 12.47
C ASN A 181 9.26 15.80 12.03
N VAL A 182 9.22 16.46 10.88
CA VAL A 182 10.35 17.18 10.32
C VAL A 182 9.99 18.65 10.24
N ALA A 183 10.54 19.44 11.17
CA ALA A 183 10.40 20.88 11.17
C ALA A 183 11.62 21.53 10.49
N THR A 184 11.35 22.52 9.66
CA THR A 184 12.39 23.40 9.07
C THR A 184 12.17 24.80 9.58
N GLU A 185 13.05 25.24 10.45
CA GLU A 185 13.05 26.60 11.02
C GLU A 185 13.94 27.50 10.19
N ILE A 186 13.45 28.68 9.80
CA ILE A 186 14.18 29.74 9.09
C ILE A 186 14.23 30.94 9.99
N ASP A 187 15.44 31.39 10.32
CA ASP A 187 15.72 32.61 11.08
C ASP A 187 16.36 33.64 10.13
N ASN A 188 15.59 34.64 9.75
CA ASN A 188 16.02 35.64 8.77
C ASN A 188 16.68 36.81 9.41
N GLY A 189 17.98 36.72 9.66
CA GLY A 189 18.83 37.84 10.10
C GLY A 189 19.29 38.76 8.97
N SER A 190 18.82 38.57 7.73
CA SER A 190 19.15 39.43 6.58
C SER A 190 18.28 40.69 6.53
N GLN A 191 18.61 41.61 5.58
CA GLN A 191 17.80 42.80 5.32
C GLN A 191 16.73 42.60 4.25
N LYS A 192 16.62 41.39 3.70
CA LYS A 192 15.67 41.03 2.61
C LYS A 192 14.62 40.09 3.12
N GLU A 193 13.43 40.20 2.55
CA GLU A 193 12.34 39.23 2.75
C GLU A 193 12.70 37.91 2.06
N ILE A 194 12.41 36.78 2.70
CA ILE A 194 12.66 35.43 2.17
C ILE A 194 11.32 34.80 1.78
N ALA A 195 11.15 34.60 0.50
CA ALA A 195 10.07 33.80 -0.05
C ALA A 195 10.64 32.43 -0.45
N ALA A 196 10.23 31.36 0.23
CA ALA A 196 10.76 30.01 0.02
C ALA A 196 9.64 28.99 -0.21
N HIS A 197 10.01 27.88 -0.84
CA HIS A 197 9.20 26.66 -0.84
C HIS A 197 10.01 25.55 -0.20
N ALA A 198 9.35 24.66 0.52
CA ALA A 198 9.95 23.43 1.02
C ALA A 198 9.54 22.26 0.13
N TYR A 199 10.48 21.38 -0.16
CA TYR A 199 10.17 20.12 -0.83
C TYR A 199 10.53 18.93 0.06
N TYR A 200 9.73 17.88 -0.08
CA TYR A 200 9.85 16.62 0.63
C TYR A 200 9.72 15.50 -0.37
N GLN A 201 10.74 14.64 -0.47
CA GLN A 201 10.79 13.63 -1.50
C GLN A 201 11.33 12.30 -0.98
N LEU A 202 10.90 11.22 -1.63
CA LEU A 202 11.37 9.86 -1.45
C LEU A 202 12.09 9.46 -2.72
N GLN A 203 13.31 9.01 -2.59
CA GLN A 203 14.09 8.46 -3.71
C GLN A 203 14.23 6.96 -3.52
N ARG A 204 14.07 6.18 -4.58
CA ARG A 204 14.26 4.74 -4.59
C ARG A 204 14.59 4.22 -5.98
N ASP A 205 15.35 3.09 -6.07
CA ASP A 205 15.48 2.34 -7.32
C ASP A 205 14.17 1.63 -7.69
N THR A 206 14.09 1.14 -8.93
CA THR A 206 12.90 0.47 -9.46
C THR A 206 12.90 -1.05 -9.22
N THR A 207 13.86 -1.58 -8.46
CA THR A 207 13.97 -3.00 -8.21
C THR A 207 12.95 -3.49 -7.18
N ALA A 208 12.50 -4.73 -7.33
CA ALA A 208 11.58 -5.35 -6.39
C ALA A 208 12.24 -5.53 -5.02
N PRO A 209 11.48 -5.38 -3.90
CA PRO A 209 11.99 -5.68 -2.57
C PRO A 209 12.44 -7.14 -2.43
N ALA A 210 13.44 -7.36 -1.59
CA ALA A 210 13.91 -8.69 -1.28
C ALA A 210 12.83 -9.56 -0.64
N GLY A 211 12.68 -10.82 -1.10
CA GLY A 211 11.69 -11.76 -0.57
C GLY A 211 10.28 -11.62 -1.19
N GLU A 212 10.09 -10.75 -2.17
CA GLU A 212 8.83 -10.68 -2.90
C GLU A 212 8.60 -11.93 -3.77
N SER A 213 7.41 -12.51 -3.67
CA SER A 213 7.06 -13.72 -4.43
C SER A 213 6.90 -13.39 -5.92
N ARG A 214 7.56 -14.16 -6.80
CA ARG A 214 7.38 -14.05 -8.25
C ARG A 214 5.97 -14.45 -8.71
N MET A 215 5.25 -15.23 -7.91
CA MET A 215 3.91 -15.73 -8.26
C MET A 215 2.79 -14.75 -7.87
N VAL A 216 3.05 -13.88 -6.90
CA VAL A 216 2.10 -12.88 -6.43
C VAL A 216 2.80 -11.54 -6.45
N SER A 217 2.54 -10.78 -7.51
CA SER A 217 3.09 -9.42 -7.66
C SER A 217 2.27 -8.47 -6.78
N THR A 218 2.90 -7.92 -5.77
CA THR A 218 2.37 -6.82 -4.99
C THR A 218 2.81 -5.48 -5.56
N TYR A 219 2.07 -4.43 -5.26
CA TYR A 219 2.44 -3.11 -5.76
C TYR A 219 3.68 -2.59 -5.03
N THR A 220 4.70 -2.20 -5.79
CA THR A 220 5.86 -1.44 -5.32
C THR A 220 6.03 -0.23 -6.21
N GLY A 221 5.99 0.97 -5.61
CA GLY A 221 6.14 2.22 -6.36
C GLY A 221 5.53 3.44 -5.67
N PRO A 222 5.66 4.62 -6.29
CA PRO A 222 5.06 5.84 -5.79
C PRO A 222 3.54 5.79 -5.80
N ALA A 223 2.92 6.41 -4.79
CA ALA A 223 1.48 6.60 -4.73
C ALA A 223 1.16 7.99 -4.18
N ALA A 224 0.13 8.61 -4.73
CA ALA A 224 -0.38 9.90 -4.27
C ALA A 224 -1.84 9.77 -3.83
N TYR A 225 -2.22 10.57 -2.87
CA TYR A 225 -3.62 10.78 -2.51
C TYR A 225 -3.95 12.27 -2.49
N THR A 226 -5.05 12.62 -3.10
CA THR A 226 -5.70 13.93 -2.98
C THR A 226 -7.21 13.73 -2.89
N GLU A 227 -7.94 14.66 -2.32
CA GLU A 227 -9.42 14.56 -2.30
C GLU A 227 -10.01 14.49 -3.70
N GLN A 228 -9.42 15.16 -4.68
CA GLN A 228 -9.86 15.17 -6.07
C GLN A 228 -9.49 13.86 -6.80
N GLY A 229 -8.21 13.44 -6.71
CA GLY A 229 -7.68 12.29 -7.47
C GLY A 229 -7.89 10.96 -6.75
N LYS A 230 -8.29 10.99 -5.46
CA LYS A 230 -8.31 9.80 -4.59
C LYS A 230 -6.93 9.12 -4.55
N TYR A 231 -6.89 7.85 -4.25
CA TYR A 231 -5.65 7.08 -4.22
C TYR A 231 -5.20 6.69 -5.63
N GLN A 232 -4.02 7.16 -6.02
CA GLN A 232 -3.45 6.96 -7.35
C GLN A 232 -2.10 6.26 -7.24
N LYS A 233 -2.01 5.05 -7.80
CA LYS A 233 -0.75 4.31 -7.96
C LYS A 233 -0.02 4.81 -9.20
N ILE A 234 1.28 5.04 -9.10
CA ILE A 234 2.11 5.59 -10.17
C ILE A 234 3.19 4.56 -10.51
N ASN A 235 3.02 3.83 -11.62
CA ASN A 235 3.94 2.76 -11.98
C ASN A 235 5.32 3.31 -12.41
N PHE A 236 6.39 2.64 -12.03
CA PHE A 236 7.75 3.00 -12.45
C PHE A 236 7.89 3.08 -13.98
N LYS A 237 7.28 2.14 -14.70
CA LYS A 237 7.28 2.13 -16.17
C LYS A 237 6.65 3.38 -16.81
N ASP A 238 5.62 3.94 -16.17
CA ASP A 238 4.95 5.13 -16.67
C ASP A 238 5.79 6.38 -16.37
N ILE A 239 6.53 6.39 -15.26
CA ILE A 239 7.49 7.45 -14.91
C ILE A 239 8.67 7.44 -15.91
N GLU A 240 9.23 6.27 -16.20
CA GLU A 240 10.32 6.10 -17.16
C GLU A 240 9.96 6.62 -18.56
N LYS A 241 8.69 6.45 -18.95
CA LYS A 241 8.16 6.91 -20.25
C LYS A 241 7.67 8.37 -20.23
N GLY A 242 7.69 9.05 -19.08
CA GLY A 242 7.11 10.39 -18.93
C GLY A 242 5.59 10.43 -19.15
N SER A 243 4.89 9.30 -18.95
CA SER A 243 3.44 9.15 -19.17
C SER A 243 2.66 8.92 -17.86
N ALA A 244 3.29 9.15 -16.71
CA ALA A 244 2.67 9.03 -15.40
C ALA A 244 1.50 10.00 -15.28
N LYS A 245 0.34 9.50 -14.81
CA LYS A 245 -0.88 10.29 -14.64
C LYS A 245 -1.27 10.32 -13.16
N PHE A 246 -1.31 11.49 -12.57
CA PHE A 246 -1.75 11.75 -11.21
C PHE A 246 -2.14 13.23 -11.08
N VAL A 247 -2.77 13.59 -9.98
CA VAL A 247 -3.10 15.00 -9.70
C VAL A 247 -1.82 15.70 -9.21
N GLU A 248 -1.30 16.61 -10.03
CA GLU A 248 -0.04 17.32 -9.73
C GLU A 248 -0.23 18.48 -8.75
N LYS A 249 -1.39 19.13 -8.74
CA LYS A 249 -1.67 20.30 -7.88
C LYS A 249 -2.92 20.09 -7.06
N SER A 250 -2.82 20.32 -5.75
CA SER A 250 -3.93 20.23 -4.82
C SER A 250 -3.66 21.10 -3.61
N ASP A 251 -4.67 21.32 -2.76
CA ASP A 251 -4.52 21.96 -1.46
C ASP A 251 -4.45 20.97 -0.30
N ASN A 252 -4.51 19.67 -0.61
CA ASN A 252 -4.53 18.56 0.34
C ASN A 252 -3.79 17.34 -0.21
N GLY A 253 -3.65 16.29 0.61
CA GLY A 253 -3.10 15.02 0.19
C GLY A 253 -1.64 14.80 0.56
N TRP A 254 -1.11 13.66 0.16
CA TRP A 254 0.23 13.19 0.49
C TRP A 254 0.86 12.41 -0.67
N MET A 255 2.20 12.26 -0.62
CA MET A 255 2.98 11.45 -1.54
C MET A 255 3.69 10.34 -0.78
N ALA A 256 3.60 9.12 -1.27
CA ALA A 256 4.20 7.93 -0.65
C ALA A 256 5.02 7.10 -1.62
N MET A 257 5.90 6.28 -1.06
CA MET A 257 6.51 5.12 -1.69
C MET A 257 6.00 3.88 -0.97
N VAL A 258 5.27 3.04 -1.69
CA VAL A 258 4.60 1.84 -1.19
C VAL A 258 5.42 0.61 -1.53
N GLN A 259 5.51 -0.33 -0.62
CA GLN A 259 6.01 -1.69 -0.79
C GLN A 259 4.98 -2.66 -0.23
N HIS A 260 5.17 -3.96 -0.37
CA HIS A 260 4.20 -4.98 0.04
C HIS A 260 3.62 -4.76 1.46
N TYR A 261 4.47 -4.70 2.48
CA TYR A 261 4.07 -4.58 3.90
C TYR A 261 4.39 -3.22 4.51
N PHE A 262 5.15 -2.38 3.79
CA PHE A 262 5.70 -1.16 4.34
C PHE A 262 5.40 0.03 3.45
N VAL A 263 5.35 1.20 4.07
CA VAL A 263 5.15 2.45 3.35
C VAL A 263 5.99 3.55 3.98
N SER A 264 6.51 4.43 3.16
CA SER A 264 6.95 5.75 3.60
C SER A 264 6.11 6.81 2.90
N ALA A 265 5.67 7.84 3.64
CA ALA A 265 4.78 8.87 3.12
C ALA A 265 5.12 10.24 3.71
N TRP A 266 5.32 11.22 2.86
CA TRP A 266 5.37 12.62 3.26
C TRP A 266 3.95 13.19 3.32
N ILE A 267 3.58 13.67 4.50
CA ILE A 267 2.21 14.07 4.84
C ILE A 267 2.25 15.53 5.34
N PRO A 268 2.10 16.53 4.46
CA PRO A 268 1.86 17.89 4.88
C PRO A 268 0.51 17.99 5.58
N GLN A 269 0.49 18.52 6.80
CA GLN A 269 -0.71 18.55 7.65
C GLN A 269 -1.61 19.75 7.36
N GLU A 270 -1.02 20.87 6.99
CA GLU A 270 -1.78 22.10 6.73
C GLU A 270 -2.50 22.03 5.39
N LYS A 271 -3.71 22.57 5.35
CA LYS A 271 -4.47 22.74 4.10
C LYS A 271 -3.90 23.95 3.36
N GLN A 272 -3.00 23.71 2.43
CA GLN A 272 -2.32 24.73 1.62
C GLN A 272 -2.02 24.20 0.23
N ALA A 273 -1.90 25.09 -0.75
CA ALA A 273 -1.53 24.74 -2.10
C ALA A 273 -0.22 23.96 -2.12
N ARG A 274 -0.19 22.84 -2.83
CA ARG A 274 0.99 21.99 -2.96
C ARG A 274 1.09 21.41 -4.35
N GLU A 275 2.30 21.12 -4.77
CA GLU A 275 2.58 20.47 -6.05
C GLU A 275 3.23 19.11 -5.81
N PHE A 276 2.64 18.07 -6.37
CA PHE A 276 3.19 16.72 -6.36
C PHE A 276 4.00 16.48 -7.62
N PHE A 277 5.08 15.74 -7.50
CA PHE A 277 5.93 15.41 -8.62
C PHE A 277 6.49 14.00 -8.53
N VAL A 278 6.75 13.40 -9.68
CA VAL A 278 7.56 12.20 -9.85
C VAL A 278 8.55 12.42 -10.99
N ARG A 279 9.77 11.93 -10.83
CA ARG A 279 10.78 12.05 -11.88
C ARG A 279 11.77 10.91 -11.81
N LYS A 280 12.34 10.58 -12.97
CA LYS A 280 13.48 9.68 -13.08
C LYS A 280 14.74 10.42 -12.62
N VAL A 281 15.59 9.73 -11.88
CA VAL A 281 16.90 10.21 -11.49
C VAL A 281 17.95 9.31 -12.13
N GLU A 282 18.85 9.90 -12.90
CA GLU A 282 20.01 9.18 -13.40
C GLU A 282 21.07 9.11 -12.30
N SER A 283 21.09 7.99 -11.57
CA SER A 283 22.03 7.77 -10.48
C SER A 283 22.45 6.30 -10.41
N GLY A 284 23.75 6.06 -10.52
CA GLY A 284 24.33 4.73 -10.35
C GLY A 284 23.97 3.69 -11.43
N ALA A 285 24.15 2.41 -11.09
CA ALA A 285 23.93 1.28 -12.00
C ALA A 285 22.44 0.97 -12.26
N ASN A 286 21.55 1.35 -11.34
CA ASN A 286 20.10 1.11 -11.45
C ASN A 286 19.36 2.44 -11.59
N PRO A 287 18.34 2.53 -12.46
CA PRO A 287 17.50 3.70 -12.55
C PRO A 287 16.79 3.92 -11.20
N ALA A 288 16.80 5.15 -10.72
CA ALA A 288 16.07 5.56 -9.53
C ALA A 288 14.91 6.49 -9.89
N VAL A 289 13.93 6.54 -9.02
CA VAL A 289 12.76 7.41 -9.13
C VAL A 289 12.67 8.23 -7.86
N THR A 290 12.37 9.51 -8.02
CA THR A 290 12.04 10.42 -6.95
C THR A 290 10.56 10.78 -7.04
N ALA A 291 9.86 10.70 -5.91
CA ALA A 291 8.47 11.12 -5.76
C ALA A 291 8.35 12.06 -4.56
N GLY A 292 7.70 13.19 -4.73
CA GLY A 292 7.69 14.19 -3.68
C GLY A 292 6.56 15.20 -3.77
N VAL A 293 6.57 16.13 -2.81
CA VAL A 293 5.63 17.22 -2.68
C VAL A 293 6.38 18.52 -2.37
N ILE A 294 5.96 19.60 -3.00
CA ILE A 294 6.42 20.97 -2.76
C ILE A 294 5.31 21.71 -2.03
N VAL A 295 5.66 22.41 -0.98
CA VAL A 295 4.73 23.25 -0.20
C VAL A 295 5.31 24.66 -0.03
N PRO A 296 4.49 25.72 -0.07
CA PRO A 296 4.96 27.06 0.22
C PRO A 296 5.36 27.18 1.71
N VAL A 297 6.38 27.96 1.98
CA VAL A 297 6.74 28.39 3.33
C VAL A 297 6.25 29.82 3.52
N ALA A 298 5.76 30.15 4.70
CA ALA A 298 5.36 31.51 5.00
C ALA A 298 6.54 32.47 4.74
N THR A 299 6.27 33.57 4.06
CA THR A 299 7.28 34.59 3.78
C THR A 299 7.88 35.14 5.07
N VAL A 300 9.20 35.18 5.16
CA VAL A 300 9.94 35.55 6.38
C VAL A 300 10.53 36.94 6.23
N ALA A 301 9.93 37.91 6.92
CA ALA A 301 10.43 39.29 6.93
C ALA A 301 11.83 39.40 7.60
N PRO A 302 12.60 40.47 7.33
CA PRO A 302 13.84 40.74 8.04
C PRO A 302 13.66 40.69 9.56
N GLY A 303 14.55 39.96 10.26
CA GLY A 303 14.50 39.75 11.70
C GLY A 303 13.42 38.80 12.21
N ALA A 304 12.59 38.21 11.33
CA ALA A 304 11.55 37.30 11.70
C ALA A 304 11.99 35.80 11.60
N LYS A 305 11.16 34.90 12.19
CA LYS A 305 11.33 33.45 12.11
C LYS A 305 10.08 32.80 11.56
N ALA A 306 10.28 31.76 10.80
CA ALA A 306 9.19 30.87 10.36
C ALA A 306 9.58 29.43 10.59
N SER A 307 8.56 28.58 10.80
CA SER A 307 8.73 27.14 10.92
C SER A 307 7.71 26.45 10.03
N ASN A 308 8.15 25.48 9.24
CA ASN A 308 7.31 24.60 8.45
C ASN A 308 7.47 23.17 8.93
N VAL A 309 6.37 22.49 9.27
CA VAL A 309 6.39 21.14 9.81
C VAL A 309 5.67 20.21 8.85
N VAL A 310 6.35 19.13 8.43
CA VAL A 310 5.76 18.05 7.64
C VAL A 310 6.09 16.72 8.31
N SER A 311 5.13 15.81 8.32
CA SER A 311 5.32 14.49 8.90
C SER A 311 5.76 13.49 7.83
N LEU A 312 6.74 12.67 8.18
CA LEU A 312 7.13 11.47 7.44
C LEU A 312 6.61 10.24 8.21
N TYR A 313 5.69 9.52 7.64
CA TYR A 313 5.42 8.17 8.09
C TYR A 313 6.42 7.22 7.43
N ALA A 314 7.09 6.37 8.20
CA ALA A 314 8.04 5.40 7.68
C ALA A 314 7.94 4.11 8.52
N GLY A 315 7.16 3.14 8.05
CA GLY A 315 6.88 1.94 8.83
C GLY A 315 5.93 0.94 8.16
N PRO A 316 5.43 -0.02 8.97
CA PRO A 316 4.54 -1.07 8.52
C PRO A 316 3.15 -0.55 8.17
N GLN A 317 2.47 -1.22 7.25
CA GLN A 317 1.08 -0.92 6.86
C GLN A 317 0.07 -1.52 7.84
N ILE A 318 0.22 -1.24 9.14
CA ILE A 318 -0.74 -1.66 10.18
C ILE A 318 -2.03 -0.88 9.99
N GLN A 319 -3.11 -1.57 9.63
CA GLN A 319 -4.36 -0.94 9.24
C GLN A 319 -4.92 -0.01 10.33
N SER A 320 -4.97 -0.46 11.57
CA SER A 320 -5.49 0.35 12.68
C SER A 320 -4.68 1.63 12.93
N MET A 321 -3.36 1.58 12.73
CA MET A 321 -2.47 2.74 12.88
C MET A 321 -2.66 3.73 11.72
N LEU A 322 -2.76 3.24 10.49
CA LEU A 322 -3.02 4.08 9.32
C LEU A 322 -4.42 4.73 9.40
N GLU A 323 -5.43 4.02 9.89
CA GLU A 323 -6.76 4.57 10.14
C GLU A 323 -6.73 5.67 11.22
N GLN A 324 -5.94 5.48 12.28
CA GLN A 324 -5.77 6.52 13.31
C GLN A 324 -5.11 7.78 12.73
N LEU A 325 -4.06 7.63 11.92
CA LEU A 325 -3.40 8.77 11.26
C LEU A 325 -4.31 9.50 10.26
N ALA A 326 -5.25 8.78 9.63
CA ALA A 326 -6.20 9.35 8.69
C ALA A 326 -7.26 10.24 9.33
N LYS A 327 -7.51 10.07 10.65
CA LYS A 327 -8.48 10.90 11.38
C LYS A 327 -8.03 12.35 11.46
N PRO A 328 -8.97 13.30 11.57
CA PRO A 328 -8.66 14.69 11.86
C PRO A 328 -7.85 14.85 13.14
N ALA A 329 -7.10 15.93 13.25
CA ALA A 329 -6.29 16.25 14.45
C ALA A 329 -7.15 16.34 15.72
N ALA A 330 -8.40 16.81 15.62
CA ALA A 330 -9.35 16.86 16.73
C ALA A 330 -9.70 15.46 17.29
N GLU A 331 -9.55 14.40 16.49
CA GLU A 331 -9.78 13.00 16.87
C GLU A 331 -8.46 12.25 17.15
N GLY A 332 -7.36 12.96 17.32
CA GLY A 332 -6.04 12.42 17.62
C GLY A 332 -5.29 11.85 16.41
N GLY A 333 -5.76 12.11 15.18
CA GLY A 333 -5.04 11.82 13.95
C GLY A 333 -4.19 12.98 13.48
N ILE A 334 -3.76 12.94 12.21
CA ILE A 334 -3.00 14.01 11.54
C ILE A 334 -3.68 14.45 10.24
N GLY A 335 -4.90 13.99 9.97
CA GLY A 335 -5.64 14.31 8.75
C GLY A 335 -5.08 13.64 7.49
N ALA A 336 -4.34 12.54 7.60
CA ALA A 336 -3.80 11.78 6.46
C ALA A 336 -4.89 10.96 5.77
N GLN A 337 -5.92 11.63 5.24
CA GLN A 337 -7.04 10.99 4.57
C GLN A 337 -6.55 10.05 3.46
N GLY A 338 -7.21 8.89 3.35
CA GLY A 338 -6.89 7.89 2.34
C GLY A 338 -5.58 7.12 2.58
N LEU A 339 -4.83 7.38 3.67
CA LEU A 339 -3.62 6.62 3.99
C LEU A 339 -3.87 5.11 4.18
N PRO A 340 -5.00 4.64 4.75
CA PRO A 340 -5.32 3.22 4.82
C PRO A 340 -5.44 2.52 3.46
N LEU A 341 -5.66 3.27 2.36
CA LEU A 341 -5.75 2.72 1.01
C LEU A 341 -4.42 2.20 0.45
N VAL A 342 -3.30 2.43 1.16
CA VAL A 342 -2.01 1.81 0.80
C VAL A 342 -2.04 0.30 1.04
N VAL A 343 -2.88 -0.18 1.97
CA VAL A 343 -3.20 -1.61 2.14
C VAL A 343 -4.09 -2.04 1.00
N ASP A 344 -3.50 -2.73 0.03
CA ASP A 344 -4.16 -3.01 -1.25
C ASP A 344 -4.83 -4.39 -1.26
N TYR A 345 -6.13 -4.40 -1.11
CA TYR A 345 -6.96 -5.61 -1.27
C TYR A 345 -7.49 -5.79 -2.71
N GLY A 346 -6.99 -5.01 -3.66
CA GLY A 346 -7.42 -5.04 -5.06
C GLY A 346 -8.91 -4.70 -5.24
N TRP A 347 -9.52 -5.23 -6.29
CA TRP A 347 -10.93 -4.99 -6.62
C TRP A 347 -11.93 -5.60 -5.64
N LEU A 348 -11.51 -6.57 -4.81
CA LEU A 348 -12.33 -7.22 -3.78
C LEU A 348 -12.29 -6.49 -2.42
N THR A 349 -11.80 -5.26 -2.34
CA THR A 349 -11.72 -4.48 -1.09
C THR A 349 -13.04 -4.42 -0.34
N ILE A 350 -14.18 -4.34 -1.04
CA ILE A 350 -15.53 -4.33 -0.43
C ILE A 350 -15.79 -5.60 0.40
N VAL A 351 -15.20 -6.74 0.01
CA VAL A 351 -15.34 -8.02 0.72
C VAL A 351 -14.17 -8.26 1.67
N ALA A 352 -12.96 -7.91 1.24
CA ALA A 352 -11.74 -8.17 1.99
C ALA A 352 -11.62 -7.31 3.28
N ALA A 353 -12.00 -6.03 3.23
CA ALA A 353 -11.94 -5.15 4.39
C ALA A 353 -12.87 -5.60 5.56
N PRO A 354 -14.16 -5.96 5.35
CA PRO A 354 -14.97 -6.56 6.40
C PRO A 354 -14.41 -7.89 6.93
N ILE A 355 -13.84 -8.72 6.05
CA ILE A 355 -13.21 -9.98 6.47
C ILE A 355 -12.01 -9.71 7.39
N PHE A 356 -11.15 -8.75 7.02
CA PHE A 356 -10.02 -8.38 7.86
C PHE A 356 -10.47 -7.77 9.20
N TRP A 357 -11.51 -6.92 9.18
CA TRP A 357 -12.10 -6.38 10.41
C TRP A 357 -12.60 -7.49 11.35
N CYS A 358 -13.30 -8.50 10.82
CA CYS A 358 -13.72 -9.66 11.60
C CYS A 358 -12.51 -10.45 12.12
N LEU A 359 -11.46 -10.59 11.32
CA LEU A 359 -10.22 -11.28 11.71
C LEU A 359 -9.53 -10.56 12.86
N ASP A 360 -9.37 -9.24 12.76
CA ASP A 360 -8.78 -8.40 13.82
C ASP A 360 -9.62 -8.44 15.11
N PHE A 361 -10.95 -8.40 14.98
CA PHE A 361 -11.85 -8.56 16.14
C PHE A 361 -11.65 -9.91 16.83
N ILE A 362 -11.60 -11.02 16.07
CA ILE A 362 -11.35 -12.35 16.65
C ILE A 362 -9.95 -12.42 17.26
N HIS A 363 -8.94 -11.83 16.60
CA HIS A 363 -7.59 -11.77 17.14
C HIS A 363 -7.54 -11.06 18.51
N LYS A 364 -8.25 -9.94 18.67
CA LYS A 364 -8.35 -9.23 19.95
C LYS A 364 -8.96 -10.08 21.08
N LEU A 365 -9.81 -11.06 20.75
CA LEU A 365 -10.39 -12.00 21.71
C LEU A 365 -9.44 -13.16 22.06
N VAL A 366 -8.72 -13.67 21.05
CA VAL A 366 -7.93 -14.93 21.18
C VAL A 366 -6.45 -14.66 21.43
N GLY A 367 -5.94 -13.48 21.05
CA GLY A 367 -4.55 -13.09 21.22
C GLY A 367 -3.56 -13.80 20.28
N ASN A 368 -4.04 -14.53 19.26
CA ASN A 368 -3.18 -15.27 18.33
C ASN A 368 -3.79 -15.26 16.91
N TRP A 369 -3.02 -14.79 15.92
CA TRP A 369 -3.49 -14.66 14.55
C TRP A 369 -3.83 -15.98 13.88
N GLY A 370 -3.05 -17.05 14.12
CA GLY A 370 -3.30 -18.35 13.52
C GLY A 370 -4.64 -18.94 13.98
N TRP A 371 -4.96 -18.84 15.29
CA TRP A 371 -6.27 -19.24 15.81
C TRP A 371 -7.38 -18.34 15.31
N ALA A 372 -7.12 -17.05 15.14
CA ALA A 372 -8.10 -16.12 14.58
C ALA A 372 -8.48 -16.50 13.12
N ILE A 373 -7.51 -16.92 12.30
CA ILE A 373 -7.75 -17.42 10.94
C ILE A 373 -8.62 -18.68 10.97
N VAL A 374 -8.30 -19.63 11.85
CA VAL A 374 -9.08 -20.87 11.99
C VAL A 374 -10.53 -20.57 12.38
N LEU A 375 -10.73 -19.75 13.43
CA LEU A 375 -12.08 -19.38 13.90
C LEU A 375 -12.87 -18.60 12.85
N LEU A 376 -12.24 -17.66 12.15
CA LEU A 376 -12.88 -16.94 11.06
C LEU A 376 -13.31 -17.89 9.94
N THR A 377 -12.45 -18.84 9.58
CA THR A 377 -12.76 -19.84 8.56
C THR A 377 -13.95 -20.70 8.98
N VAL A 378 -13.99 -21.14 10.24
CA VAL A 378 -15.15 -21.88 10.81
C VAL A 378 -16.42 -21.02 10.75
N ALA A 379 -16.35 -19.75 11.14
CA ALA A 379 -17.50 -18.85 11.09
C ALA A 379 -18.03 -18.65 9.65
N ILE A 380 -17.15 -18.43 8.70
CA ILE A 380 -17.51 -18.32 7.27
C ILE A 380 -18.17 -19.61 6.79
N LYS A 381 -17.60 -20.78 7.13
CA LYS A 381 -18.18 -22.09 6.78
C LYS A 381 -19.53 -22.33 7.43
N ALA A 382 -19.73 -21.90 8.67
CA ALA A 382 -21.00 -21.99 9.37
C ALA A 382 -22.09 -21.12 8.71
N ILE A 383 -21.75 -19.89 8.32
CA ILE A 383 -22.68 -18.99 7.59
C ILE A 383 -23.10 -19.60 6.25
N PHE A 384 -22.19 -20.23 5.52
CA PHE A 384 -22.46 -20.85 4.21
C PHE A 384 -22.94 -22.30 4.32
N PHE A 385 -23.07 -22.85 5.54
CA PHE A 385 -23.50 -24.24 5.73
C PHE A 385 -24.84 -24.57 5.08
N PRO A 386 -25.94 -23.80 5.23
CA PRO A 386 -27.22 -24.13 4.63
C PRO A 386 -27.15 -24.19 3.10
N LEU A 387 -26.36 -23.29 2.48
CA LEU A 387 -26.14 -23.27 1.05
C LEU A 387 -25.35 -24.51 0.59
N SER A 388 -24.31 -24.89 1.34
CA SER A 388 -23.51 -26.09 1.09
C SER A 388 -24.33 -27.37 1.25
N ALA A 389 -25.18 -27.46 2.29
CA ALA A 389 -26.08 -28.60 2.53
C ALA A 389 -27.07 -28.76 1.39
N ALA A 390 -27.66 -27.67 0.88
CA ALA A 390 -28.57 -27.73 -0.29
C ALA A 390 -27.85 -28.23 -1.53
N SER A 391 -26.60 -27.85 -1.75
CA SER A 391 -25.78 -28.34 -2.87
C SER A 391 -25.49 -29.83 -2.76
N TYR A 392 -25.03 -30.31 -1.61
CA TYR A 392 -24.77 -31.72 -1.40
C TYR A 392 -26.06 -32.56 -1.61
N LYS A 393 -27.22 -32.06 -1.16
CA LYS A 393 -28.53 -32.71 -1.43
C LYS A 393 -28.85 -32.75 -2.92
N SER A 394 -28.54 -31.66 -3.67
CA SER A 394 -28.74 -31.65 -5.13
C SER A 394 -27.78 -32.62 -5.84
N MET A 395 -26.51 -32.68 -5.43
CA MET A 395 -25.53 -33.63 -5.99
C MET A 395 -25.90 -35.09 -5.70
N ALA A 396 -26.39 -35.38 -4.48
CA ALA A 396 -26.86 -36.74 -4.13
C ALA A 396 -28.04 -37.18 -5.00
N LYS A 397 -29.02 -36.28 -5.28
CA LYS A 397 -30.10 -36.56 -6.21
C LYS A 397 -29.60 -36.80 -7.64
N MET A 398 -28.64 -36.00 -8.10
CA MET A 398 -28.02 -36.14 -9.41
C MET A 398 -27.33 -37.52 -9.56
N LYS A 399 -26.64 -38.00 -8.51
CA LYS A 399 -26.05 -39.33 -8.47
C LYS A 399 -27.09 -40.44 -8.58
N ALA A 400 -28.23 -40.27 -7.92
CA ALA A 400 -29.31 -41.26 -7.96
C ALA A 400 -29.91 -41.48 -9.38
N ILE A 401 -29.90 -40.43 -10.23
CA ILE A 401 -30.37 -40.51 -11.62
C ILE A 401 -29.27 -40.83 -12.64
N ALA A 402 -28.00 -40.94 -12.21
CA ALA A 402 -26.88 -41.24 -13.10
C ALA A 402 -27.09 -42.44 -14.02
N PRO A 403 -27.62 -43.63 -13.56
CA PRO A 403 -27.86 -44.77 -14.46
C PRO A 403 -28.91 -44.45 -15.54
N ARG A 404 -29.91 -43.62 -15.23
CA ARG A 404 -30.91 -43.18 -16.23
C ARG A 404 -30.29 -42.22 -17.25
N MET A 405 -29.35 -41.38 -16.83
CA MET A 405 -28.61 -40.49 -17.72
C MET A 405 -27.74 -41.29 -18.70
N THR A 406 -27.08 -42.37 -18.23
CA THR A 406 -26.28 -43.24 -19.09
C THR A 406 -27.16 -43.93 -20.12
N ALA A 407 -28.28 -44.50 -19.71
CA ALA A 407 -29.25 -45.14 -20.63
C ALA A 407 -29.83 -44.15 -21.66
N LEU A 408 -30.07 -42.88 -21.27
CA LEU A 408 -30.48 -41.82 -22.19
C LEU A 408 -29.39 -41.49 -23.23
N ARG A 409 -28.13 -41.47 -22.85
CA ARG A 409 -26.99 -41.27 -23.77
C ARG A 409 -26.91 -42.40 -24.79
N GLU A 410 -26.96 -43.63 -24.34
CA GLU A 410 -26.94 -44.80 -25.21
C GLU A 410 -28.14 -44.80 -26.20
N ARG A 411 -29.31 -44.38 -25.72
CA ARG A 411 -30.53 -44.31 -26.55
C ARG A 411 -30.51 -43.17 -27.56
N CYS A 412 -29.92 -42.01 -27.25
CA CYS A 412 -29.89 -40.86 -28.14
C CYS A 412 -28.69 -40.85 -29.10
N GLY A 413 -27.66 -41.70 -28.86
CA GLY A 413 -26.47 -41.79 -29.72
C GLY A 413 -25.82 -40.43 -29.97
N ASP A 414 -25.55 -40.11 -31.22
CA ASP A 414 -24.88 -38.88 -31.66
C ASP A 414 -25.79 -37.65 -31.72
N ASP A 415 -27.12 -37.81 -31.51
CA ASP A 415 -28.07 -36.69 -31.55
C ASP A 415 -28.00 -35.85 -30.26
N LYS A 416 -27.11 -34.85 -30.26
CA LYS A 416 -26.89 -33.95 -29.12
C LYS A 416 -28.09 -33.06 -28.78
N GLN A 417 -28.94 -32.74 -29.76
CA GLN A 417 -30.13 -31.91 -29.51
C GLN A 417 -31.18 -32.69 -28.76
N LYS A 418 -31.46 -33.91 -29.22
CA LYS A 418 -32.39 -34.83 -28.57
C LYS A 418 -31.90 -35.19 -27.17
N LEU A 419 -30.63 -35.51 -27.01
CA LEU A 419 -30.02 -35.80 -25.70
C LEU A 419 -30.21 -34.65 -24.71
N ASN A 420 -29.91 -33.40 -25.11
CA ASN A 420 -30.08 -32.22 -24.24
C ASN A 420 -31.55 -32.01 -23.84
N MET A 421 -32.48 -32.20 -24.77
CA MET A 421 -33.90 -32.06 -24.53
C MET A 421 -34.41 -33.10 -23.52
N GLU A 422 -34.03 -34.36 -23.73
CA GLU A 422 -34.39 -35.47 -22.84
C GLU A 422 -33.76 -35.37 -21.46
N MET A 423 -32.51 -34.92 -21.38
CA MET A 423 -31.83 -34.61 -20.11
C MET A 423 -32.52 -33.48 -19.34
N MET A 424 -32.91 -32.39 -20.02
CA MET A 424 -33.64 -31.29 -19.39
C MET A 424 -35.03 -31.76 -18.91
N ASN A 425 -35.71 -32.62 -19.65
CA ASN A 425 -37.00 -33.23 -19.25
C ASN A 425 -36.78 -34.10 -18.00
N LEU A 426 -35.74 -34.94 -17.98
CA LEU A 426 -35.41 -35.78 -16.83
C LEU A 426 -35.16 -34.90 -15.57
N TYR A 427 -34.38 -33.83 -15.67
CA TYR A 427 -34.13 -32.89 -14.56
C TYR A 427 -35.43 -32.24 -14.07
N LYS A 428 -36.32 -31.83 -14.98
CA LYS A 428 -37.63 -31.26 -14.62
C LYS A 428 -38.52 -32.27 -13.91
N THR A 429 -38.59 -33.52 -14.42
CA THR A 429 -39.43 -34.59 -13.86
C THR A 429 -38.96 -34.98 -12.45
N GLU A 430 -37.65 -35.10 -12.23
CA GLU A 430 -37.05 -35.46 -10.94
C GLU A 430 -36.87 -34.25 -10.01
N LYS A 431 -37.31 -33.07 -10.43
CA LYS A 431 -37.17 -31.79 -9.67
C LYS A 431 -35.72 -31.54 -9.21
N ILE A 432 -34.77 -31.76 -10.10
CA ILE A 432 -33.32 -31.54 -9.84
C ILE A 432 -32.89 -30.29 -10.56
N ASN A 433 -32.25 -29.36 -9.79
CA ASN A 433 -31.60 -28.20 -10.38
C ASN A 433 -30.11 -28.51 -10.62
N PRO A 434 -29.66 -28.67 -11.88
CA PRO A 434 -28.25 -28.98 -12.17
C PRO A 434 -27.30 -27.86 -11.73
N LEU A 435 -27.77 -26.62 -11.68
CA LEU A 435 -26.99 -25.48 -11.19
C LEU A 435 -26.92 -25.42 -9.66
N GLY A 436 -27.80 -26.11 -8.95
CA GLY A 436 -27.83 -26.13 -7.49
C GLY A 436 -26.56 -26.71 -6.85
N GLY A 437 -25.85 -27.58 -7.57
CA GLY A 437 -24.62 -28.21 -7.12
C GLY A 437 -23.40 -27.27 -7.15
N CYS A 438 -23.30 -26.38 -8.12
CA CYS A 438 -22.16 -25.47 -8.29
C CYS A 438 -22.37 -24.09 -7.67
N LEU A 439 -23.60 -23.71 -7.33
CA LEU A 439 -23.92 -22.38 -6.80
C LEU A 439 -23.12 -22.01 -5.53
N PRO A 440 -22.95 -22.89 -4.53
CA PRO A 440 -22.13 -22.57 -3.36
C PRO A 440 -20.68 -22.27 -3.70
N ILE A 441 -20.12 -23.02 -4.66
CA ILE A 441 -18.75 -22.80 -5.12
C ILE A 441 -18.63 -21.41 -5.75
N ALA A 442 -19.57 -21.04 -6.64
CA ALA A 442 -19.57 -19.75 -7.30
C ALA A 442 -19.68 -18.57 -6.32
N VAL A 443 -20.47 -18.70 -5.25
CA VAL A 443 -20.61 -17.67 -4.20
C VAL A 443 -19.39 -17.65 -3.27
N GLN A 444 -18.79 -18.80 -3.00
CA GLN A 444 -17.71 -18.95 -2.03
C GLN A 444 -16.34 -18.54 -2.60
N ILE A 445 -16.11 -18.68 -3.92
CA ILE A 445 -14.85 -18.32 -4.57
C ILE A 445 -14.47 -16.85 -4.31
N PRO A 446 -15.33 -15.83 -4.53
CA PRO A 446 -14.99 -14.43 -4.23
C PRO A 446 -14.63 -14.20 -2.77
N VAL A 447 -15.29 -14.88 -1.84
CA VAL A 447 -15.01 -14.76 -0.40
C VAL A 447 -13.64 -15.34 -0.05
N PHE A 448 -13.28 -16.49 -0.62
CA PHE A 448 -11.94 -17.07 -0.38
C PHE A 448 -10.83 -16.28 -1.06
N ILE A 449 -11.08 -15.75 -2.25
CA ILE A 449 -10.10 -14.85 -2.91
C ILE A 449 -9.92 -13.59 -2.06
N ALA A 450 -11.00 -13.00 -1.54
CA ALA A 450 -10.93 -11.84 -0.67
C ALA A 450 -10.17 -12.13 0.64
N LEU A 451 -10.43 -13.29 1.26
CA LEU A 451 -9.68 -13.75 2.45
C LEU A 451 -8.19 -13.93 2.13
N TYR A 452 -7.88 -14.55 0.99
CA TYR A 452 -6.49 -14.71 0.54
C TYR A 452 -5.78 -13.37 0.38
N TRP A 453 -6.40 -12.39 -0.29
CA TRP A 453 -5.85 -11.05 -0.44
C TRP A 453 -5.72 -10.32 0.90
N ALA A 454 -6.71 -10.46 1.80
CA ALA A 454 -6.66 -9.87 3.12
C ALA A 454 -5.48 -10.40 3.94
N LEU A 455 -5.25 -11.71 3.92
CA LEU A 455 -4.12 -12.32 4.63
C LEU A 455 -2.77 -12.00 4.00
N LEU A 456 -2.70 -12.01 2.66
CA LEU A 456 -1.47 -11.71 1.93
C LEU A 456 -1.01 -10.26 2.14
N GLY A 457 -1.97 -9.31 2.16
CA GLY A 457 -1.67 -7.89 2.33
C GLY A 457 -1.44 -7.45 3.78
N ALA A 458 -1.78 -8.30 4.75
CA ALA A 458 -1.70 -7.95 6.17
C ALA A 458 -0.27 -8.10 6.71
N VAL A 459 0.36 -6.98 7.07
CA VAL A 459 1.67 -6.96 7.74
C VAL A 459 1.60 -7.62 9.11
N GLU A 460 0.43 -7.68 9.72
CA GLU A 460 0.15 -8.30 11.01
C GLU A 460 0.40 -9.81 11.02
N MET A 461 0.42 -10.46 9.84
CA MET A 461 0.77 -11.88 9.69
C MET A 461 2.28 -12.12 9.71
N ARG A 462 3.08 -11.07 9.44
CA ARG A 462 4.52 -11.17 9.34
C ARG A 462 5.16 -11.32 10.72
N ASP A 463 6.02 -12.33 10.82
CA ASP A 463 6.67 -12.72 12.08
C ASP A 463 5.67 -13.05 13.22
N ALA A 464 4.37 -13.32 12.88
CA ALA A 464 3.35 -13.71 13.83
C ALA A 464 3.37 -15.24 14.05
N PRO A 465 3.57 -15.72 15.28
CA PRO A 465 3.58 -17.15 15.58
C PRO A 465 2.16 -17.72 15.66
N TRP A 466 2.02 -19.01 15.29
CA TRP A 466 0.79 -19.76 15.54
C TRP A 466 1.00 -20.83 16.60
N ILE A 467 1.48 -22.01 16.22
CA ILE A 467 1.66 -23.16 17.12
C ILE A 467 2.87 -23.98 16.67
N LEU A 468 3.56 -24.62 17.63
CA LEU A 468 4.71 -25.50 17.42
C LEU A 468 5.83 -24.81 16.63
N TRP A 469 6.12 -25.28 15.43
CA TRP A 469 7.19 -24.80 14.57
C TRP A 469 6.79 -23.62 13.66
N ILE A 470 5.52 -23.20 13.66
CA ILE A 470 5.06 -22.09 12.85
C ILE A 470 5.27 -20.80 13.63
N HIS A 471 6.37 -20.11 13.32
CA HIS A 471 6.77 -18.86 13.98
C HIS A 471 6.46 -17.62 13.12
N ASP A 472 6.02 -17.81 11.88
CA ASP A 472 5.73 -16.72 10.93
C ASP A 472 4.64 -17.17 9.95
N LEU A 473 3.44 -16.58 10.09
CA LEU A 473 2.30 -16.90 9.24
C LEU A 473 2.43 -16.37 7.81
N SER A 474 3.37 -15.47 7.55
CA SER A 474 3.66 -14.96 6.21
C SER A 474 4.67 -15.82 5.44
N SER A 475 5.31 -16.78 6.10
CA SER A 475 6.35 -17.64 5.54
C SER A 475 5.81 -19.04 5.24
N GLN A 476 6.53 -19.77 4.37
CA GLN A 476 6.21 -21.16 4.07
C GLN A 476 6.47 -22.06 5.31
N ASP A 477 5.64 -23.11 5.46
CA ASP A 477 5.87 -24.13 6.47
C ASP A 477 7.22 -24.83 6.21
N PRO A 478 8.21 -24.69 7.11
CA PRO A 478 9.56 -25.21 6.91
C PRO A 478 9.63 -26.74 6.81
N TYR A 479 8.64 -27.43 7.38
CA TYR A 479 8.58 -28.91 7.36
C TYR A 479 7.55 -29.46 6.38
N TYR A 480 6.84 -28.59 5.66
CA TYR A 480 5.78 -28.97 4.69
C TYR A 480 4.67 -29.85 5.29
N VAL A 481 4.46 -29.80 6.61
CA VAL A 481 3.42 -30.60 7.29
C VAL A 481 2.03 -30.16 6.89
N LEU A 482 1.77 -28.85 6.83
CA LEU A 482 0.45 -28.32 6.43
C LEU A 482 0.10 -28.68 4.99
N PRO A 483 0.98 -28.58 3.98
CA PRO A 483 0.75 -29.10 2.63
C PRO A 483 0.43 -30.60 2.60
N VAL A 484 1.14 -31.42 3.40
CA VAL A 484 0.87 -32.88 3.46
C VAL A 484 -0.51 -33.16 4.06
N ILE A 485 -0.91 -32.45 5.14
CA ILE A 485 -2.26 -32.54 5.72
C ILE A 485 -3.30 -32.14 4.68
N MET A 486 -3.06 -31.05 3.95
CA MET A 486 -3.97 -30.61 2.88
C MET A 486 -4.15 -31.68 1.81
N ILE A 487 -3.08 -32.31 1.32
CA ILE A 487 -3.13 -33.40 0.33
C ILE A 487 -3.96 -34.58 0.89
N ALA A 488 -3.68 -34.99 2.12
CA ALA A 488 -4.40 -36.09 2.77
C ALA A 488 -5.91 -35.80 2.89
N THR A 489 -6.28 -34.60 3.31
CA THR A 489 -7.69 -34.17 3.40
C THR A 489 -8.36 -34.09 2.03
N MET A 490 -7.66 -33.61 1.00
CA MET A 490 -8.18 -33.61 -0.38
C MET A 490 -8.42 -35.02 -0.90
N LEU A 491 -7.51 -35.97 -0.63
CA LEU A 491 -7.71 -37.38 -1.02
C LEU A 491 -8.92 -38.00 -0.31
N ILE A 492 -9.10 -37.75 0.98
CA ILE A 492 -10.29 -38.17 1.73
C ILE A 492 -11.55 -37.55 1.13
N GLN A 493 -11.54 -36.24 0.87
CA GLN A 493 -12.66 -35.53 0.27
C GLN A 493 -13.04 -36.10 -1.11
N THR A 494 -12.03 -36.40 -1.94
CA THR A 494 -12.27 -36.99 -3.27
C THR A 494 -12.92 -38.35 -3.17
N LYS A 495 -12.56 -39.19 -2.18
CA LYS A 495 -13.19 -40.50 -1.93
C LYS A 495 -14.62 -40.37 -1.38
N LEU A 496 -14.89 -39.34 -0.58
CA LEU A 496 -16.23 -39.09 0.00
C LEU A 496 -17.18 -38.40 -0.97
N ASN A 497 -16.65 -37.61 -1.91
CA ASN A 497 -17.48 -36.96 -2.93
C ASN A 497 -18.07 -38.00 -3.89
N PRO A 498 -19.34 -37.80 -4.31
CA PRO A 498 -19.93 -38.64 -5.36
C PRO A 498 -19.11 -38.48 -6.64
N THR A 499 -18.72 -39.62 -7.24
CA THR A 499 -18.07 -39.63 -8.55
C THR A 499 -18.95 -38.91 -9.57
N PRO A 500 -18.39 -38.03 -10.41
CA PRO A 500 -19.18 -37.39 -11.47
C PRO A 500 -19.81 -38.45 -12.37
N PRO A 501 -21.06 -38.24 -12.80
CA PRO A 501 -21.74 -39.20 -13.70
C PRO A 501 -21.15 -39.23 -15.12
N ASP A 502 -20.18 -38.38 -15.40
CA ASP A 502 -19.54 -38.20 -16.70
C ASP A 502 -18.06 -38.64 -16.65
N PRO A 503 -17.63 -39.68 -17.43
CA PRO A 503 -16.25 -40.14 -17.45
C PRO A 503 -15.25 -39.12 -18.07
N ILE A 504 -15.76 -37.97 -18.57
CA ILE A 504 -14.95 -36.89 -19.18
C ILE A 504 -14.66 -35.70 -18.19
N GLN A 505 -15.20 -35.78 -17.00
CA GLN A 505 -14.87 -34.90 -15.88
C GLN A 505 -13.99 -35.62 -14.85
#